data_f6df57d4edc1b830865273afddd340d5
#
_entry.id   f6df57d4edc1b830865273afddd340d5
#
_cell.length_a   1.000
_cell.length_b   1.000
_cell.length_c   1.000
_cell.angle_alpha   90.00
_cell.angle_beta   90.00
_cell.angle_gamma   90.00
#
_symmetry.space_group_name_H-M   'P 1'
#
loop_
_entity.id
_entity.type
_entity.pdbx_description
1 polymer ?
#
loop_
_entity_poly.entity_id
_entity_poly.type
_entity_poly.pdbx_seq_one_letter_code
_entity_poly.pdbx_strand_id
1 'polypeptide(L)'
;MTYQSGRHFLQIPGPTNVPDRVLRAMAAPTIDHRGPEFAGLARQVLAGLAWLCGTTGPVALYPSSGTGAWEAALVNTLSPGDRVLAFETGHFASLWAQMAGRLGLDVDLVPGDWRHGVDPGQVHEKLAADRGHQIKAVAVVHNETSTGCASHIPPVRAALDSAGHPALLLVDTISSLGSVDYRHDEWGVDVTIWCSQKGMMLPPGLGVNAVSGKALEANRQARLPRSYWDWPPVLAAAGTGMFPYTPATNLLFGLREALAMLAEEGLPAVHARHARHAEATRRAVRGWGLDIVCQDPAAYSSTLTGVLVPDGHDADQVRALILDRYDMSLGAGLGRLAGRAFRIGHLGDLNDLTLAGALCGVEMGLDAAGVPITCGGVTAALACLGPPVR
;
A
#
# COMPACT_ATOMS: atom_id res chain seq x y z
N MET A 1 -13.94 -26.51 12.58
CA MET A 1 -14.58 -25.19 12.60
C MET A 1 -16.08 -25.42 12.64
N THR A 2 -16.77 -24.86 13.60
CA THR A 2 -18.24 -24.82 13.63
C THR A 2 -18.72 -23.74 12.66
N TYR A 3 -19.83 -24.01 11.95
CA TYR A 3 -20.43 -23.02 11.06
C TYR A 3 -20.88 -21.78 11.86
N GLN A 4 -20.46 -20.60 11.39
CA GLN A 4 -20.98 -19.32 11.87
C GLN A 4 -21.81 -18.68 10.75
N SER A 5 -23.00 -18.17 11.12
CA SER A 5 -23.88 -17.52 10.14
C SER A 5 -23.41 -16.12 9.81
N GLY A 6 -23.60 -15.71 8.56
CA GLY A 6 -23.19 -14.40 8.04
C GLY A 6 -21.91 -14.45 7.21
N ARG A 7 -21.35 -13.28 6.91
CA ARG A 7 -20.06 -13.15 6.21
C ARG A 7 -18.99 -12.72 7.21
N HIS A 8 -17.81 -13.29 7.09
CA HIS A 8 -16.62 -12.83 7.79
C HIS A 8 -16.32 -11.36 7.51
N PHE A 9 -16.08 -10.58 8.56
CA PHE A 9 -15.64 -9.20 8.43
C PHE A 9 -14.11 -9.14 8.32
N LEU A 10 -13.60 -9.04 7.10
CA LEU A 10 -12.17 -8.88 6.84
C LEU A 10 -11.79 -7.39 6.91
N GLN A 11 -11.50 -6.91 8.13
CA GLN A 11 -11.22 -5.49 8.39
C GLN A 11 -9.74 -5.22 8.66
N ILE A 12 -8.85 -6.02 8.07
CA ILE A 12 -7.40 -5.82 8.10
C ILE A 12 -6.97 -4.81 7.02
N PRO A 13 -5.80 -4.16 7.14
CA PRO A 13 -5.26 -3.27 6.11
C PRO A 13 -4.70 -4.03 4.88
N GLY A 14 -5.39 -5.06 4.47
CA GLY A 14 -5.05 -5.95 3.36
C GLY A 14 -4.32 -7.24 3.80
N PRO A 15 -4.59 -8.36 3.05
CA PRO A 15 -5.45 -8.40 1.86
C PRO A 15 -6.86 -7.86 2.10
N THR A 16 -7.43 -7.19 1.10
CA THR A 16 -8.78 -6.61 1.19
C THR A 16 -9.85 -7.61 0.78
N ASN A 17 -11.11 -7.30 1.10
CA ASN A 17 -12.23 -8.01 0.50
C ASN A 17 -12.13 -7.96 -1.02
N VAL A 18 -12.43 -9.08 -1.67
CA VAL A 18 -12.46 -9.20 -3.13
C VAL A 18 -13.92 -9.08 -3.56
N PRO A 19 -14.27 -8.10 -4.41
CA PRO A 19 -15.63 -7.93 -4.89
C PRO A 19 -16.13 -9.14 -5.67
N ASP A 20 -17.44 -9.44 -5.59
CA ASP A 20 -18.07 -10.53 -6.33
C ASP A 20 -17.86 -10.42 -7.85
N ARG A 21 -17.79 -9.21 -8.41
CA ARG A 21 -17.48 -8.97 -9.83
C ARG A 21 -16.08 -9.48 -10.18
N VAL A 22 -15.11 -9.17 -9.35
CA VAL A 22 -13.71 -9.62 -9.50
C VAL A 22 -13.62 -11.14 -9.36
N LEU A 23 -14.26 -11.73 -8.34
CA LEU A 23 -14.30 -13.19 -8.16
C LEU A 23 -14.88 -13.91 -9.38
N ARG A 24 -16.01 -13.41 -9.94
CA ARG A 24 -16.61 -13.97 -11.16
C ARG A 24 -15.69 -13.84 -12.36
N ALA A 25 -14.99 -12.73 -12.53
CA ALA A 25 -14.02 -12.55 -13.61
C ALA A 25 -12.86 -13.56 -13.49
N MET A 26 -12.36 -13.79 -12.28
CA MET A 26 -11.29 -14.75 -12.02
C MET A 26 -11.72 -16.22 -12.23
N ALA A 27 -13.01 -16.51 -12.13
CA ALA A 27 -13.56 -17.86 -12.38
C ALA A 27 -13.66 -18.21 -13.87
N ALA A 28 -13.28 -17.30 -14.78
CA ALA A 28 -13.22 -17.59 -16.23
C ALA A 28 -12.29 -18.78 -16.51
N PRO A 29 -12.57 -19.60 -17.54
CA PRO A 29 -11.66 -20.63 -17.99
C PRO A 29 -10.28 -20.05 -18.32
N THR A 30 -9.23 -20.79 -17.99
CA THR A 30 -7.85 -20.42 -18.35
C THR A 30 -7.70 -20.44 -19.87
N ILE A 31 -7.07 -19.42 -20.44
CA ILE A 31 -6.83 -19.26 -21.87
C ILE A 31 -5.35 -19.48 -22.21
N ASP A 32 -5.06 -19.72 -23.49
CA ASP A 32 -3.68 -19.78 -23.99
C ASP A 32 -2.98 -18.43 -23.80
N HIS A 33 -2.00 -18.38 -22.90
CA HIS A 33 -1.23 -17.17 -22.57
C HIS A 33 -0.29 -16.70 -23.68
N ARG A 34 -0.23 -17.39 -24.83
CA ARG A 34 0.46 -16.99 -26.06
C ARG A 34 -0.49 -16.67 -27.20
N GLY A 35 -1.79 -16.80 -26.97
CA GLY A 35 -2.83 -16.52 -27.96
C GLY A 35 -3.19 -15.04 -28.06
N PRO A 36 -3.91 -14.66 -29.12
CA PRO A 36 -4.30 -13.25 -29.37
C PRO A 36 -5.28 -12.72 -28.32
N GLU A 37 -6.12 -13.57 -27.74
CA GLU A 37 -7.05 -13.21 -26.68
C GLU A 37 -6.29 -12.74 -25.44
N PHE A 38 -5.27 -13.50 -25.02
CA PHE A 38 -4.42 -13.13 -23.90
C PHE A 38 -3.65 -11.84 -24.17
N ALA A 39 -3.12 -11.64 -25.37
CA ALA A 39 -2.44 -10.40 -25.73
C ALA A 39 -3.37 -9.18 -25.63
N GLY A 40 -4.65 -9.34 -25.96
CA GLY A 40 -5.68 -8.33 -25.76
C GLY A 40 -5.92 -8.02 -24.28
N LEU A 41 -6.06 -9.03 -23.43
CA LEU A 41 -6.19 -8.92 -21.98
C LEU A 41 -4.99 -8.19 -21.36
N ALA A 42 -3.77 -8.64 -21.68
CA ALA A 42 -2.54 -8.08 -21.14
C ALA A 42 -2.39 -6.58 -21.48
N ARG A 43 -2.65 -6.18 -22.72
CA ARG A 43 -2.62 -4.76 -23.11
C ARG A 43 -3.65 -3.91 -22.34
N GLN A 44 -4.87 -4.41 -22.16
CA GLN A 44 -5.90 -3.70 -21.37
C GLN A 44 -5.45 -3.53 -19.91
N VAL A 45 -4.93 -4.58 -19.31
CA VAL A 45 -4.42 -4.56 -17.92
C VAL A 45 -3.27 -3.57 -17.78
N LEU A 46 -2.25 -3.65 -18.66
CA LEU A 46 -1.08 -2.75 -18.59
C LEU A 46 -1.47 -1.28 -18.80
N ALA A 47 -2.38 -0.99 -19.73
CA ALA A 47 -2.90 0.35 -19.93
C ALA A 47 -3.69 0.86 -18.69
N GLY A 48 -4.50 0.00 -18.09
CA GLY A 48 -5.23 0.32 -16.87
C GLY A 48 -4.30 0.57 -15.67
N LEU A 49 -3.21 -0.20 -15.53
CA LEU A 49 -2.19 0.03 -14.49
C LEU A 49 -1.45 1.34 -14.69
N ALA A 50 -1.08 1.68 -15.92
CA ALA A 50 -0.45 2.95 -16.25
C ALA A 50 -1.38 4.14 -15.93
N TRP A 51 -2.67 4.03 -16.31
CA TRP A 51 -3.70 5.00 -15.95
C TRP A 51 -3.83 5.17 -14.42
N LEU A 52 -3.93 4.06 -13.68
CA LEU A 52 -4.09 4.09 -12.23
C LEU A 52 -2.91 4.76 -11.51
N CYS A 53 -1.70 4.54 -12.01
CA CYS A 53 -0.46 5.08 -11.47
C CYS A 53 -0.20 6.54 -11.90
N GLY A 54 -0.90 7.04 -12.93
CA GLY A 54 -0.66 8.35 -13.51
C GLY A 54 0.67 8.42 -14.26
N THR A 55 0.95 7.42 -15.12
CA THR A 55 2.18 7.36 -15.90
C THR A 55 1.91 7.11 -17.38
N THR A 56 2.75 7.69 -18.22
CA THR A 56 2.89 7.36 -19.65
C THR A 56 4.07 6.41 -19.90
N GLY A 57 4.86 6.14 -18.87
CA GLY A 57 6.01 5.25 -18.90
C GLY A 57 5.62 3.76 -18.84
N PRO A 58 6.60 2.87 -18.98
CA PRO A 58 6.37 1.44 -18.97
C PRO A 58 6.03 0.90 -17.58
N VAL A 59 5.22 -0.16 -17.56
CA VAL A 59 4.81 -0.88 -16.36
C VAL A 59 5.24 -2.33 -16.46
N ALA A 60 6.03 -2.78 -15.49
CA ALA A 60 6.41 -4.18 -15.33
C ALA A 60 5.47 -4.86 -14.32
N LEU A 61 4.90 -6.01 -14.71
CA LEU A 61 3.94 -6.78 -13.93
C LEU A 61 4.47 -8.21 -13.74
N TYR A 62 4.42 -8.71 -12.51
CA TYR A 62 4.95 -10.02 -12.12
C TYR A 62 3.91 -10.86 -11.37
N PRO A 63 3.85 -12.18 -11.57
CA PRO A 63 3.30 -13.10 -10.57
C PRO A 63 4.14 -13.02 -9.30
N SER A 64 3.65 -12.29 -8.28
CA SER A 64 4.44 -11.93 -7.10
C SER A 64 3.60 -11.31 -5.99
N SER A 65 4.25 -10.65 -5.07
CA SER A 65 3.71 -9.78 -4.04
C SER A 65 4.38 -8.40 -4.09
N GLY A 66 3.93 -7.45 -3.26
CA GLY A 66 4.62 -6.17 -3.09
C GLY A 66 6.08 -6.32 -2.67
N THR A 67 6.38 -7.32 -1.82
CA THR A 67 7.76 -7.62 -1.40
C THR A 67 8.66 -7.98 -2.58
N GLY A 68 8.18 -8.80 -3.52
CA GLY A 68 8.94 -9.09 -4.74
C GLY A 68 9.07 -7.87 -5.66
N ALA A 69 8.07 -6.99 -5.68
CA ALA A 69 8.17 -5.73 -6.44
C ALA A 69 9.16 -4.73 -5.81
N TRP A 70 9.37 -4.75 -4.48
CA TRP A 70 10.47 -4.04 -3.81
C TRP A 70 11.84 -4.53 -4.30
N GLU A 71 12.04 -5.86 -4.29
CA GLU A 71 13.27 -6.48 -4.77
C GLU A 71 13.51 -6.13 -6.24
N ALA A 72 12.47 -6.25 -7.09
CA ALA A 72 12.55 -5.89 -8.50
C ALA A 72 13.01 -4.44 -8.71
N ALA A 73 12.49 -3.48 -7.94
CA ALA A 73 12.91 -2.08 -8.02
C ALA A 73 14.41 -1.91 -7.69
N LEU A 74 14.88 -2.52 -6.60
CA LEU A 74 16.28 -2.41 -6.15
C LEU A 74 17.25 -3.06 -7.13
N VAL A 75 16.99 -4.32 -7.55
CA VAL A 75 17.93 -5.06 -8.41
C VAL A 75 17.99 -4.53 -9.84
N ASN A 76 16.96 -3.82 -10.28
CA ASN A 76 16.95 -3.20 -11.61
C ASN A 76 17.58 -1.81 -11.65
N THR A 77 17.82 -1.16 -10.52
CA THR A 77 18.30 0.23 -10.50
C THR A 77 19.65 0.41 -9.83
N LEU A 78 20.14 -0.60 -9.09
CA LEU A 78 21.29 -0.45 -8.21
C LEU A 78 22.35 -1.54 -8.45
N SER A 79 23.57 -1.26 -7.96
CA SER A 79 24.74 -2.14 -8.00
C SER A 79 25.18 -2.51 -6.58
N PRO A 80 25.92 -3.61 -6.37
CA PRO A 80 26.45 -3.95 -5.06
C PRO A 80 27.25 -2.79 -4.44
N GLY A 81 26.95 -2.46 -3.19
CA GLY A 81 27.58 -1.37 -2.45
C GLY A 81 26.98 0.02 -2.72
N ASP A 82 26.04 0.17 -3.65
CA ASP A 82 25.31 1.44 -3.83
C ASP A 82 24.58 1.85 -2.55
N ARG A 83 24.61 3.15 -2.23
CA ARG A 83 23.96 3.67 -1.03
C ARG A 83 22.49 4.01 -1.29
N VAL A 84 21.64 3.54 -0.37
CA VAL A 84 20.19 3.83 -0.35
C VAL A 84 19.86 4.61 0.91
N LEU A 85 19.26 5.79 0.76
CA LEU A 85 18.68 6.56 1.85
C LEU A 85 17.24 6.07 2.09
N ALA A 86 16.93 5.67 3.31
CA ALA A 86 15.61 5.21 3.74
C ALA A 86 15.21 5.84 5.07
N PHE A 87 13.93 5.87 5.39
CA PHE A 87 13.36 6.51 6.59
C PHE A 87 12.51 5.50 7.37
N GLU A 88 12.78 5.33 8.65
CA GLU A 88 12.11 4.36 9.51
C GLU A 88 10.72 4.86 9.97
N THR A 89 9.79 5.01 9.02
CA THR A 89 8.41 5.44 9.31
C THR A 89 7.54 4.33 9.91
N GLY A 90 8.02 3.07 9.88
CA GLY A 90 7.35 1.92 10.45
C GLY A 90 7.97 0.59 10.04
N HIS A 91 7.18 -0.47 10.23
CA HIS A 91 7.65 -1.85 10.01
C HIS A 91 8.01 -2.13 8.54
N PHE A 92 7.18 -1.66 7.58
CA PHE A 92 7.42 -1.95 6.17
C PHE A 92 8.60 -1.18 5.62
N ALA A 93 8.80 0.07 6.05
CA ALA A 93 10.02 0.83 5.74
C ALA A 93 11.27 0.11 6.27
N SER A 94 11.24 -0.39 7.52
CA SER A 94 12.33 -1.17 8.11
C SER A 94 12.59 -2.49 7.37
N LEU A 95 11.53 -3.20 6.93
CA LEU A 95 11.68 -4.45 6.15
C LEU A 95 12.29 -4.19 4.77
N TRP A 96 11.91 -3.11 4.10
CA TRP A 96 12.49 -2.77 2.80
C TRP A 96 13.96 -2.38 2.93
N ALA A 97 14.32 -1.60 3.95
CA ALA A 97 15.71 -1.29 4.29
C ALA A 97 16.53 -2.56 4.59
N GLN A 98 15.98 -3.51 5.36
CA GLN A 98 16.62 -4.81 5.61
C GLN A 98 16.82 -5.63 4.33
N MET A 99 15.85 -5.62 3.42
CA MET A 99 15.97 -6.28 2.11
C MET A 99 17.11 -5.66 1.31
N ALA A 100 17.20 -4.34 1.25
CA ALA A 100 18.27 -3.64 0.56
C ALA A 100 19.65 -4.05 1.11
N GLY A 101 19.81 -4.10 2.43
CA GLY A 101 21.04 -4.60 3.07
C GLY A 101 21.38 -6.04 2.73
N ARG A 102 20.37 -6.95 2.68
CA ARG A 102 20.57 -8.36 2.27
C ARG A 102 20.99 -8.52 0.81
N LEU A 103 20.63 -7.56 -0.04
CA LEU A 103 21.06 -7.51 -1.43
C LEU A 103 22.48 -6.92 -1.62
N GLY A 104 23.16 -6.55 -0.50
CA GLY A 104 24.50 -6.01 -0.53
C GLY A 104 24.56 -4.51 -0.81
N LEU A 105 23.48 -3.78 -0.56
CA LEU A 105 23.43 -2.33 -0.62
C LEU A 105 23.86 -1.70 0.71
N ASP A 106 24.45 -0.50 0.66
CA ASP A 106 24.76 0.33 1.83
C ASP A 106 23.51 1.16 2.19
N VAL A 107 22.89 0.87 3.34
CA VAL A 107 21.62 1.51 3.73
C VAL A 107 21.85 2.58 4.80
N ASP A 108 21.62 3.84 4.45
CA ASP A 108 21.48 4.95 5.40
C ASP A 108 20.00 5.02 5.86
N LEU A 109 19.67 4.31 6.94
CA LEU A 109 18.33 4.31 7.51
C LEU A 109 18.23 5.43 8.57
N VAL A 110 17.49 6.49 8.26
CA VAL A 110 17.19 7.57 9.20
C VAL A 110 16.19 7.07 10.24
N PRO A 111 16.53 7.07 11.54
CA PRO A 111 15.65 6.60 12.60
C PRO A 111 14.35 7.40 12.68
N GLY A 112 13.23 6.73 13.00
CA GLY A 112 11.92 7.34 13.20
C GLY A 112 11.21 6.82 14.44
N ASP A 113 10.18 7.56 14.85
CA ASP A 113 9.36 7.24 16.04
C ASP A 113 8.16 6.35 15.75
N TRP A 114 7.92 6.04 14.46
CA TRP A 114 6.76 5.31 13.96
C TRP A 114 5.42 6.03 14.19
N ARG A 115 5.44 7.35 14.31
CA ARG A 115 4.27 8.19 14.54
C ARG A 115 4.10 9.30 13.49
N HIS A 116 5.11 9.46 12.62
CA HIS A 116 5.15 10.48 11.57
C HIS A 116 5.54 9.87 10.22
N GLY A 117 5.19 10.55 9.13
CA GLY A 117 5.71 10.26 7.79
C GLY A 117 7.15 10.77 7.61
N VAL A 118 7.67 10.65 6.38
CA VAL A 118 8.99 11.17 6.03
C VAL A 118 8.99 12.70 6.12
N ASP A 119 9.99 13.25 6.82
CA ASP A 119 10.24 14.69 6.87
C ASP A 119 11.08 15.14 5.65
N PRO A 120 10.52 15.95 4.75
CA PRO A 120 11.26 16.47 3.58
C PRO A 120 12.50 17.28 3.95
N GLY A 121 12.53 17.90 5.14
CA GLY A 121 13.70 18.62 5.64
C GLY A 121 14.88 17.68 5.86
N GLN A 122 14.66 16.52 6.46
CA GLN A 122 15.69 15.50 6.64
C GLN A 122 16.16 14.92 5.29
N VAL A 123 15.25 14.76 4.32
CA VAL A 123 15.63 14.34 2.96
C VAL A 123 16.60 15.34 2.36
N HIS A 124 16.26 16.64 2.39
CA HIS A 124 17.11 17.71 1.87
C HIS A 124 18.46 17.73 2.57
N GLU A 125 18.50 17.71 3.91
CA GLU A 125 19.73 17.74 4.71
C GLU A 125 20.68 16.60 4.34
N LYS A 126 20.18 15.37 4.28
CA LYS A 126 20.97 14.18 3.92
C LYS A 126 21.55 14.27 2.51
N LEU A 127 20.76 14.70 1.55
CA LEU A 127 21.19 14.80 0.16
C LEU A 127 22.14 15.99 -0.08
N ALA A 128 21.89 17.14 0.54
CA ALA A 128 22.79 18.29 0.47
C ALA A 128 24.16 18.02 1.12
N ALA A 129 24.22 17.16 2.13
CA ALA A 129 25.46 16.71 2.75
C ALA A 129 26.24 15.72 1.88
N ASP A 130 25.57 14.96 0.99
CA ASP A 130 26.18 13.97 0.09
C ASP A 130 26.77 14.61 -1.17
N ARG A 131 27.78 15.45 -1.01
CA ARG A 131 28.46 16.16 -2.12
C ARG A 131 29.08 15.23 -3.17
N GLY A 132 29.37 13.99 -2.80
CA GLY A 132 29.93 12.97 -3.68
C GLY A 132 28.90 12.14 -4.42
N HIS A 133 27.61 12.42 -4.24
CA HIS A 133 26.48 11.71 -4.85
C HIS A 133 26.58 10.18 -4.68
N GLN A 134 26.95 9.76 -3.46
CA GLN A 134 27.06 8.33 -3.11
C GLN A 134 25.68 7.69 -2.94
N ILE A 135 24.68 8.47 -2.50
CA ILE A 135 23.29 8.03 -2.42
C ILE A 135 22.76 7.88 -3.84
N LYS A 136 22.39 6.64 -4.22
CA LYS A 136 21.88 6.33 -5.56
C LYS A 136 20.36 6.31 -5.62
N ALA A 137 19.71 6.01 -4.48
CA ALA A 137 18.26 6.01 -4.39
C ALA A 137 17.80 6.52 -3.03
N VAL A 138 16.62 7.17 -3.03
CA VAL A 138 15.82 7.50 -1.85
C VAL A 138 14.60 6.62 -1.87
N ALA A 139 14.44 5.75 -0.85
CA ALA A 139 13.33 4.82 -0.71
C ALA A 139 12.30 5.37 0.29
N VAL A 140 11.06 5.59 -0.16
CA VAL A 140 9.98 6.18 0.63
C VAL A 140 8.75 5.29 0.62
N VAL A 141 8.22 4.97 1.79
CA VAL A 141 6.90 4.35 1.92
C VAL A 141 5.84 5.46 1.95
N HIS A 142 5.01 5.54 0.90
CA HIS A 142 3.97 6.56 0.77
C HIS A 142 2.89 6.42 1.85
N ASN A 143 2.51 5.18 2.16
CA ASN A 143 1.55 4.88 3.22
C ASN A 143 2.03 3.71 4.06
N GLU A 144 2.51 3.99 5.25
CA GLU A 144 3.05 2.97 6.15
C GLU A 144 1.92 2.17 6.81
N THR A 145 1.75 0.95 6.37
CA THR A 145 0.63 0.09 6.76
C THR A 145 0.68 -0.35 8.23
N SER A 146 1.84 -0.28 8.87
CA SER A 146 2.00 -0.67 10.27
C SER A 146 1.52 0.42 11.24
N THR A 147 1.58 1.67 10.84
CA THR A 147 1.34 2.84 11.70
C THR A 147 0.11 3.65 11.30
N GLY A 148 -0.24 3.67 10.00
CA GLY A 148 -1.23 4.58 9.44
C GLY A 148 -0.67 5.99 9.22
N CYS A 149 0.65 6.12 9.06
CA CYS A 149 1.31 7.37 8.69
C CYS A 149 1.53 7.43 7.18
N ALA A 150 1.15 8.53 6.56
CA ALA A 150 1.44 8.81 5.15
C ALA A 150 2.64 9.76 5.01
N SER A 151 3.45 9.56 3.98
CA SER A 151 4.53 10.46 3.58
C SER A 151 4.13 11.20 2.32
N HIS A 152 4.17 12.53 2.34
CA HIS A 152 3.80 13.36 1.20
C HIS A 152 4.91 13.36 0.14
N ILE A 153 4.66 12.77 -1.03
CA ILE A 153 5.68 12.57 -2.07
C ILE A 153 6.09 13.88 -2.78
N PRO A 154 5.20 14.83 -3.13
CA PRO A 154 5.62 16.07 -3.76
C PRO A 154 6.63 16.89 -2.94
N PRO A 155 6.49 17.10 -1.62
CA PRO A 155 7.51 17.73 -0.80
C PRO A 155 8.83 16.95 -0.75
N VAL A 156 8.79 15.61 -0.74
CA VAL A 156 10.00 14.77 -0.81
C VAL A 156 10.71 14.99 -2.17
N ARG A 157 9.96 15.00 -3.28
CA ARG A 157 10.55 15.29 -4.61
C ARG A 157 11.18 16.68 -4.64
N ALA A 158 10.47 17.69 -4.12
CA ALA A 158 11.00 19.06 -4.04
C ALA A 158 12.29 19.14 -3.20
N ALA A 159 12.43 18.35 -2.15
CA ALA A 159 13.64 18.25 -1.34
C ALA A 159 14.82 17.68 -2.15
N LEU A 160 14.60 16.63 -2.96
CA LEU A 160 15.62 16.10 -3.87
C LEU A 160 16.05 17.14 -4.89
N ASP A 161 15.08 17.84 -5.50
CA ASP A 161 15.34 18.85 -6.55
C ASP A 161 16.11 20.04 -5.99
N SER A 162 15.73 20.52 -4.80
CA SER A 162 16.40 21.66 -4.15
C SER A 162 17.83 21.32 -3.70
N ALA A 163 18.11 20.06 -3.39
CA ALA A 163 19.47 19.57 -3.12
C ALA A 163 20.29 19.42 -4.42
N GLY A 164 19.68 19.51 -5.59
CA GLY A 164 20.35 19.26 -6.88
C GLY A 164 20.90 17.84 -7.00
N HIS A 165 20.26 16.86 -6.31
CA HIS A 165 20.83 15.53 -6.15
C HIS A 165 20.29 14.54 -7.20
N PRO A 166 21.15 13.73 -7.88
CA PRO A 166 20.75 12.84 -8.96
C PRO A 166 20.12 11.52 -8.50
N ALA A 167 19.96 11.26 -7.20
CA ALA A 167 19.37 10.01 -6.71
C ALA A 167 18.01 9.71 -7.33
N LEU A 168 17.69 8.44 -7.48
CA LEU A 168 16.36 7.97 -7.85
C LEU A 168 15.39 8.12 -6.68
N LEU A 169 14.13 8.44 -6.97
CA LEU A 169 13.04 8.39 -6.00
C LEU A 169 12.25 7.10 -6.21
N LEU A 170 12.38 6.16 -5.28
CA LEU A 170 11.64 4.90 -5.25
C LEU A 170 10.51 5.01 -4.23
N VAL A 171 9.26 4.78 -4.65
CA VAL A 171 8.09 4.97 -3.79
C VAL A 171 7.29 3.68 -3.68
N ASP A 172 7.14 3.19 -2.45
CA ASP A 172 6.21 2.13 -2.12
C ASP A 172 4.80 2.69 -1.96
N THR A 173 3.91 2.33 -2.87
CA THR A 173 2.49 2.66 -2.84
C THR A 173 1.61 1.43 -2.58
N ILE A 174 2.18 0.36 -2.03
CA ILE A 174 1.50 -0.93 -1.85
C ILE A 174 0.13 -0.75 -1.18
N SER A 175 0.02 0.07 -0.16
CA SER A 175 -1.24 0.26 0.56
C SER A 175 -1.94 1.62 0.30
N SER A 176 -1.49 2.37 -0.70
CA SER A 176 -2.09 3.66 -1.07
C SER A 176 -2.66 3.68 -2.49
N LEU A 177 -2.00 3.07 -3.49
CA LEU A 177 -2.44 3.14 -4.87
C LEU A 177 -3.82 2.51 -5.06
N GLY A 178 -4.70 3.18 -5.80
CA GLY A 178 -6.10 2.80 -5.97
C GLY A 178 -6.99 3.16 -4.77
N SER A 179 -6.46 3.92 -3.77
CA SER A 179 -7.22 4.36 -2.60
C SER A 179 -6.93 5.82 -2.24
N VAL A 180 -5.73 6.30 -2.56
CA VAL A 180 -5.26 7.66 -2.28
C VAL A 180 -4.75 8.28 -3.58
N ASP A 181 -4.85 9.60 -3.74
CA ASP A 181 -4.29 10.31 -4.91
C ASP A 181 -2.79 10.03 -5.04
N TYR A 182 -2.42 9.64 -6.25
CA TYR A 182 -1.03 9.33 -6.58
C TYR A 182 -0.76 9.59 -8.07
N ARG A 183 0.37 10.24 -8.40
CA ARG A 183 0.66 10.70 -9.76
C ARG A 183 2.14 10.51 -10.07
N HIS A 184 2.51 9.36 -10.61
CA HIS A 184 3.90 8.97 -10.87
C HIS A 184 4.68 10.02 -11.67
N ASP A 185 4.20 10.37 -12.86
CA ASP A 185 4.91 11.29 -13.75
C ASP A 185 4.91 12.73 -13.19
N GLU A 186 3.74 13.21 -12.73
CA GLU A 186 3.59 14.59 -12.23
C GLU A 186 4.46 14.85 -10.99
N TRP A 187 4.60 13.85 -10.12
CA TRP A 187 5.40 13.96 -8.91
C TRP A 187 6.88 13.59 -9.10
N GLY A 188 7.29 13.29 -10.33
CA GLY A 188 8.67 12.99 -10.67
C GLY A 188 9.23 11.77 -9.95
N VAL A 189 8.40 10.75 -9.75
CA VAL A 189 8.83 9.48 -9.14
C VAL A 189 9.56 8.64 -10.18
N ASP A 190 10.64 7.99 -9.78
CA ASP A 190 11.43 7.16 -10.69
C ASP A 190 10.96 5.71 -10.75
N VAL A 191 10.57 5.14 -9.60
CA VAL A 191 9.95 3.81 -9.55
C VAL A 191 8.79 3.82 -8.55
N THR A 192 7.61 3.47 -9.03
CA THR A 192 6.44 3.20 -8.17
C THR A 192 6.25 1.71 -8.00
N ILE A 193 5.99 1.28 -6.76
CA ILE A 193 5.90 -0.12 -6.37
C ILE A 193 4.53 -0.38 -5.75
N TRP A 194 3.79 -1.39 -6.27
CA TRP A 194 2.50 -1.79 -5.67
C TRP A 194 2.14 -3.27 -5.93
N CYS A 195 0.99 -3.71 -5.45
CA CYS A 195 0.55 -5.09 -5.55
C CYS A 195 -0.98 -5.22 -5.65
N SER A 196 -1.45 -6.44 -5.93
CA SER A 196 -2.86 -6.71 -6.23
C SER A 196 -3.81 -6.65 -5.01
N GLN A 197 -3.36 -7.05 -3.82
CA GLN A 197 -4.22 -7.36 -2.66
C GLN A 197 -4.58 -6.16 -1.78
N LYS A 198 -4.48 -4.95 -2.27
CA LYS A 198 -4.75 -3.68 -1.56
C LYS A 198 -5.83 -2.88 -2.29
N GLY A 199 -5.56 -1.65 -2.68
CA GLY A 199 -6.51 -0.81 -3.40
C GLY A 199 -7.04 -1.38 -4.72
N MET A 200 -6.35 -2.35 -5.32
CA MET A 200 -6.82 -3.07 -6.51
C MET A 200 -7.79 -4.22 -6.22
N MET A 201 -8.13 -4.50 -4.98
CA MET A 201 -9.21 -5.39 -4.55
C MET A 201 -9.12 -6.82 -5.12
N LEU A 202 -7.91 -7.34 -5.35
CA LEU A 202 -7.68 -8.72 -5.78
C LEU A 202 -7.11 -9.57 -4.64
N PRO A 203 -7.08 -10.91 -4.81
CA PRO A 203 -6.22 -11.76 -4.00
C PRO A 203 -4.74 -11.38 -4.16
N PRO A 204 -3.86 -11.73 -3.20
CA PRO A 204 -2.41 -11.69 -3.40
C PRO A 204 -1.99 -12.50 -4.62
N GLY A 205 -0.96 -12.04 -5.34
CA GLY A 205 -0.41 -12.80 -6.46
C GLY A 205 0.23 -11.97 -7.57
N LEU A 206 0.08 -10.64 -7.53
CA LEU A 206 0.70 -9.73 -8.49
C LEU A 206 1.52 -8.66 -7.79
N GLY A 207 2.71 -8.38 -8.32
CA GLY A 207 3.58 -7.26 -7.98
C GLY A 207 3.83 -6.41 -9.21
N VAL A 208 3.97 -5.10 -9.05
CA VAL A 208 4.03 -4.15 -10.18
C VAL A 208 5.05 -3.06 -9.92
N ASN A 209 5.79 -2.66 -10.97
CA ASN A 209 6.61 -1.46 -11.00
C ASN A 209 6.22 -0.56 -12.17
N ALA A 210 5.93 0.72 -11.93
CA ALA A 210 5.98 1.75 -12.97
C ALA A 210 7.39 2.38 -12.96
N VAL A 211 7.93 2.67 -14.14
CA VAL A 211 9.35 2.97 -14.31
C VAL A 211 9.55 4.22 -15.14
N SER A 212 10.27 5.22 -14.61
CA SER A 212 10.63 6.44 -15.33
C SER A 212 11.75 6.21 -16.36
N GLY A 213 11.92 7.15 -17.28
CA GLY A 213 13.07 7.15 -18.20
C GLY A 213 14.42 7.17 -17.46
N LYS A 214 14.51 7.90 -16.35
CA LYS A 214 15.72 7.95 -15.50
C LYS A 214 16.00 6.60 -14.84
N ALA A 215 14.98 5.88 -14.37
CA ALA A 215 15.14 4.54 -13.82
C ALA A 215 15.52 3.51 -14.89
N LEU A 216 15.03 3.64 -16.13
CA LEU A 216 15.47 2.82 -17.25
C LEU A 216 16.95 3.06 -17.63
N GLU A 217 17.43 4.30 -17.52
CA GLU A 217 18.85 4.58 -17.73
C GLU A 217 19.70 3.97 -16.59
N ALA A 218 19.25 4.06 -15.33
CA ALA A 218 19.91 3.39 -14.20
C ALA A 218 19.94 1.86 -14.40
N ASN A 219 18.87 1.27 -14.97
CA ASN A 219 18.81 -0.18 -15.25
C ASN A 219 19.95 -0.66 -16.15
N ARG A 220 20.38 0.13 -17.14
CA ARG A 220 21.48 -0.22 -18.03
C ARG A 220 22.82 -0.33 -17.30
N GLN A 221 22.97 0.36 -16.18
CA GLN A 221 24.20 0.41 -15.39
C GLN A 221 24.12 -0.48 -14.14
N ALA A 222 22.93 -0.89 -13.72
CA ALA A 222 22.70 -1.70 -12.53
C ALA A 222 23.32 -3.09 -12.66
N ARG A 223 24.01 -3.54 -11.59
CA ARG A 223 24.78 -4.79 -11.57
C ARG A 223 24.33 -5.79 -10.49
N LEU A 224 23.32 -5.48 -9.70
CA LEU A 224 22.77 -6.50 -8.83
C LEU A 224 22.27 -7.68 -9.66
N PRO A 225 22.55 -8.94 -9.26
CA PRO A 225 22.14 -10.11 -9.99
C PRO A 225 20.61 -10.19 -10.04
N ARG A 226 20.06 -10.41 -11.23
CA ARG A 226 18.63 -10.54 -11.46
C ARG A 226 18.36 -11.43 -12.66
N SER A 227 17.26 -12.11 -12.66
CA SER A 227 16.78 -12.95 -13.78
C SER A 227 15.26 -12.81 -13.90
N TYR A 228 14.52 -13.31 -12.90
CA TYR A 228 13.05 -13.23 -12.90
C TYR A 228 12.53 -11.77 -12.91
N TRP A 229 13.23 -10.86 -12.20
CA TRP A 229 12.86 -9.46 -12.05
C TRP A 229 13.39 -8.54 -13.17
N ASP A 230 14.15 -9.04 -14.14
CA ASP A 230 14.84 -8.22 -15.13
C ASP A 230 13.86 -7.45 -16.02
N TRP A 231 13.90 -6.11 -15.98
CA TRP A 231 12.95 -5.26 -16.69
C TRP A 231 13.05 -5.36 -18.21
N PRO A 232 14.22 -5.36 -18.87
CA PRO A 232 14.29 -5.38 -20.32
C PRO A 232 13.47 -6.49 -20.99
N PRO A 233 13.57 -7.78 -20.61
CA PRO A 233 12.75 -8.81 -21.20
C PRO A 233 11.26 -8.71 -20.83
N VAL A 234 10.93 -8.24 -19.60
CA VAL A 234 9.54 -8.05 -19.16
C VAL A 234 8.87 -6.94 -19.97
N LEU A 235 9.54 -5.79 -20.11
CA LEU A 235 9.00 -4.63 -20.83
C LEU A 235 8.94 -4.86 -22.33
N ALA A 236 9.92 -5.57 -22.92
CA ALA A 236 9.87 -5.95 -24.32
C ALA A 236 8.69 -6.87 -24.62
N ALA A 237 8.44 -7.87 -23.79
CA ALA A 237 7.31 -8.77 -23.93
C ALA A 237 5.97 -8.02 -23.72
N ALA A 238 5.89 -7.12 -22.73
CA ALA A 238 4.71 -6.30 -22.45
C ALA A 238 4.28 -5.46 -23.66
N GLY A 239 5.23 -4.93 -24.44
CA GLY A 239 4.95 -4.20 -25.67
C GLY A 239 4.17 -5.00 -26.72
N THR A 240 4.28 -6.32 -26.71
CA THR A 240 3.51 -7.23 -27.58
C THR A 240 2.24 -7.78 -26.93
N GLY A 241 2.01 -7.50 -25.65
CA GLY A 241 0.93 -8.09 -24.85
C GLY A 241 1.28 -9.49 -24.32
N MET A 242 2.57 -9.80 -24.21
CA MET A 242 3.07 -11.08 -23.73
C MET A 242 3.90 -10.92 -22.45
N PHE A 243 4.31 -12.06 -21.87
CA PHE A 243 5.21 -12.11 -20.71
C PHE A 243 6.35 -13.09 -20.98
N PRO A 244 7.56 -12.87 -20.42
CA PRO A 244 8.69 -13.80 -20.61
C PRO A 244 8.53 -15.09 -19.79
N TYR A 245 7.52 -15.16 -18.93
CA TYR A 245 7.15 -16.32 -18.08
C TYR A 245 5.65 -16.59 -18.21
N THR A 246 5.18 -17.72 -17.66
CA THR A 246 3.73 -18.00 -17.60
C THR A 246 3.06 -17.03 -16.62
N PRO A 247 2.15 -16.16 -17.09
CA PRO A 247 1.48 -15.19 -16.25
C PRO A 247 0.34 -15.83 -15.44
N ALA A 248 -0.07 -15.14 -14.37
CA ALA A 248 -1.23 -15.52 -13.56
C ALA A 248 -2.55 -15.13 -14.28
N THR A 249 -2.91 -15.84 -15.35
CA THR A 249 -3.97 -15.51 -16.31
C THR A 249 -5.30 -15.13 -15.62
N ASN A 250 -5.76 -15.95 -14.67
CA ASN A 250 -7.02 -15.74 -13.99
C ASN A 250 -7.00 -14.49 -13.09
N LEU A 251 -5.84 -14.16 -12.46
CA LEU A 251 -5.67 -12.90 -11.76
C LEU A 251 -5.73 -11.69 -12.71
N LEU A 252 -5.28 -11.83 -13.96
CA LEU A 252 -5.36 -10.73 -14.94
C LEU A 252 -6.79 -10.47 -15.39
N PHE A 253 -7.66 -11.49 -15.49
CA PHE A 253 -9.09 -11.27 -15.67
C PHE A 253 -9.71 -10.47 -14.51
N GLY A 254 -9.37 -10.86 -13.27
CA GLY A 254 -9.81 -10.12 -12.08
C GLY A 254 -9.26 -8.69 -12.05
N LEU A 255 -7.98 -8.50 -12.43
CA LEU A 255 -7.34 -7.18 -12.45
C LEU A 255 -7.99 -6.24 -13.47
N ARG A 256 -8.29 -6.75 -14.67
CA ARG A 256 -9.06 -5.98 -15.67
C ARG A 256 -10.41 -5.50 -15.11
N GLU A 257 -11.12 -6.38 -14.41
CA GLU A 257 -12.41 -6.06 -13.80
C GLU A 257 -12.27 -5.03 -12.67
N ALA A 258 -11.28 -5.21 -11.79
CA ALA A 258 -11.02 -4.26 -10.71
C ALA A 258 -10.65 -2.85 -11.23
N LEU A 259 -9.84 -2.78 -12.29
CA LEU A 259 -9.51 -1.51 -12.96
C LEU A 259 -10.75 -0.87 -13.59
N ALA A 260 -11.65 -1.67 -14.19
CA ALA A 260 -12.92 -1.19 -14.72
C ALA A 260 -13.81 -0.62 -13.60
N MET A 261 -13.92 -1.29 -12.46
CA MET A 261 -14.68 -0.80 -11.30
C MET A 261 -14.13 0.53 -10.76
N LEU A 262 -12.80 0.67 -10.66
CA LEU A 262 -12.17 1.94 -10.26
C LEU A 262 -12.43 3.06 -11.27
N ALA A 263 -12.45 2.74 -12.56
CA ALA A 263 -12.75 3.70 -13.61
C ALA A 263 -14.23 4.10 -13.63
N GLU A 264 -15.15 3.16 -13.37
CA GLU A 264 -16.59 3.41 -13.25
C GLU A 264 -16.92 4.35 -12.09
N GLU A 265 -16.30 4.14 -10.91
CA GLU A 265 -16.45 5.04 -9.76
C GLU A 265 -15.75 6.38 -10.01
N GLY A 266 -14.61 6.36 -10.72
CA GLY A 266 -13.70 7.49 -10.94
C GLY A 266 -12.77 7.74 -9.76
N LEU A 267 -11.46 7.87 -10.03
CA LEU A 267 -10.43 7.99 -8.98
C LEU A 267 -10.72 9.10 -7.96
N PRO A 268 -11.18 10.31 -8.34
CA PRO A 268 -11.53 11.33 -7.36
C PRO A 268 -12.61 10.88 -6.37
N ALA A 269 -13.64 10.14 -6.82
CA ALA A 269 -14.69 9.61 -5.96
C ALA A 269 -14.17 8.48 -5.07
N VAL A 270 -13.33 7.58 -5.62
CA VAL A 270 -12.64 6.54 -4.85
C VAL A 270 -11.82 7.15 -3.72
N HIS A 271 -11.01 8.17 -4.00
CA HIS A 271 -10.18 8.86 -3.01
C HIS A 271 -11.03 9.56 -1.94
N ALA A 272 -12.11 10.25 -2.34
CA ALA A 272 -13.03 10.91 -1.42
C ALA A 272 -13.74 9.91 -0.50
N ARG A 273 -14.16 8.74 -1.02
CA ARG A 273 -14.76 7.65 -0.23
C ARG A 273 -13.78 7.14 0.83
N HIS A 274 -12.53 6.86 0.45
CA HIS A 274 -11.51 6.39 1.38
C HIS A 274 -11.19 7.45 2.46
N ALA A 275 -11.06 8.71 2.09
CA ALA A 275 -10.82 9.81 3.05
C ALA A 275 -11.98 9.95 4.06
N ARG A 276 -13.23 9.83 3.59
CA ARG A 276 -14.43 9.87 4.43
C ARG A 276 -14.50 8.67 5.39
N HIS A 277 -14.24 7.46 4.91
CA HIS A 277 -14.18 6.24 5.74
C HIS A 277 -13.07 6.34 6.80
N ALA A 278 -11.91 6.85 6.42
CA ALA A 278 -10.81 7.09 7.34
C ALA A 278 -11.17 8.08 8.44
N GLU A 279 -11.81 9.20 8.08
CA GLU A 279 -12.24 10.19 9.09
C GLU A 279 -13.32 9.62 10.01
N ALA A 280 -14.29 8.88 9.48
CA ALA A 280 -15.30 8.21 10.29
C ALA A 280 -14.66 7.23 11.29
N THR A 281 -13.69 6.43 10.85
CA THR A 281 -12.95 5.51 11.73
C THR A 281 -12.18 6.27 12.81
N ARG A 282 -11.49 7.35 12.47
CA ARG A 282 -10.77 8.18 13.46
C ARG A 282 -11.71 8.84 14.48
N ARG A 283 -12.90 9.28 14.05
CA ARG A 283 -13.94 9.79 14.96
C ARG A 283 -14.41 8.72 15.93
N ALA A 284 -14.60 7.47 15.45
CA ALA A 284 -14.92 6.36 16.34
C ALA A 284 -13.83 6.16 17.39
N VAL A 285 -12.56 6.07 16.97
CA VAL A 285 -11.41 5.87 17.87
C VAL A 285 -11.32 6.95 18.93
N ARG A 286 -11.42 8.23 18.54
CA ARG A 286 -11.43 9.35 19.49
C ARG A 286 -12.67 9.34 20.40
N GLY A 287 -13.83 8.94 19.86
CA GLY A 287 -15.06 8.79 20.62
C GLY A 287 -14.98 7.69 21.67
N TRP A 288 -14.18 6.65 21.44
CA TRP A 288 -13.84 5.64 22.45
C TRP A 288 -12.84 6.12 23.49
N GLY A 289 -12.21 7.28 23.29
CA GLY A 289 -11.14 7.79 24.14
C GLY A 289 -9.80 7.11 23.92
N LEU A 290 -9.61 6.47 22.76
CA LEU A 290 -8.38 5.79 22.39
C LEU A 290 -7.49 6.67 21.51
N ASP A 291 -6.18 6.42 21.58
CA ASP A 291 -5.18 7.12 20.77
C ASP A 291 -4.95 6.47 19.41
N ILE A 292 -4.71 7.32 18.40
CA ILE A 292 -4.27 6.92 17.07
C ILE A 292 -2.75 6.86 17.06
N VAL A 293 -2.18 5.84 16.39
CA VAL A 293 -0.72 5.67 16.28
C VAL A 293 -0.06 6.87 15.61
N CYS A 294 -0.54 7.28 14.43
CA CYS A 294 -0.07 8.48 13.75
C CYS A 294 -0.46 9.74 14.56
N GLN A 295 0.50 10.64 14.78
CA GLN A 295 0.27 11.85 15.58
C GLN A 295 0.00 13.09 14.76
N ASP A 296 0.48 13.11 13.51
CA ASP A 296 0.27 14.25 12.62
C ASP A 296 -1.04 14.09 11.83
N PRO A 297 -2.05 14.95 12.06
CA PRO A 297 -3.29 14.92 11.31
C PRO A 297 -3.10 15.09 9.78
N ALA A 298 -2.07 15.80 9.34
CA ALA A 298 -1.76 15.97 7.91
C ALA A 298 -1.20 14.68 7.30
N ALA A 299 -0.61 13.80 8.10
CA ALA A 299 -0.04 12.52 7.69
C ALA A 299 -0.96 11.32 7.96
N TYR A 300 -2.23 11.53 8.32
CA TYR A 300 -3.15 10.42 8.52
C TYR A 300 -3.41 9.63 7.24
N SER A 301 -3.25 8.32 7.33
CA SER A 301 -3.61 7.40 6.26
C SER A 301 -5.12 7.45 5.94
N SER A 302 -5.45 7.40 4.65
CA SER A 302 -6.83 7.18 4.19
C SER A 302 -7.18 5.70 3.98
N THR A 303 -6.28 4.76 4.30
CA THR A 303 -6.49 3.32 4.03
C THR A 303 -6.56 2.47 5.28
N LEU A 304 -6.04 2.96 6.39
CA LEU A 304 -6.09 2.28 7.69
C LEU A 304 -5.97 3.28 8.83
N THR A 305 -6.42 2.86 10.01
CA THR A 305 -6.19 3.56 11.29
C THR A 305 -5.52 2.60 12.26
N GLY A 306 -4.32 2.95 12.72
CA GLY A 306 -3.66 2.27 13.84
C GLY A 306 -4.21 2.79 15.17
N VAL A 307 -4.65 1.89 16.04
CA VAL A 307 -5.29 2.22 17.33
C VAL A 307 -4.44 1.67 18.46
N LEU A 308 -4.01 2.53 19.37
CA LEU A 308 -3.30 2.13 20.59
C LEU A 308 -4.31 1.67 21.65
N VAL A 309 -4.02 0.56 22.31
CA VAL A 309 -4.75 0.17 23.52
C VAL A 309 -4.07 0.78 24.75
N PRO A 310 -4.84 1.11 25.82
CA PRO A 310 -4.28 1.66 27.07
C PRO A 310 -3.31 0.68 27.73
N ASP A 311 -2.38 1.18 28.52
CA ASP A 311 -1.46 0.37 29.31
C ASP A 311 -2.22 -0.63 30.19
N GLY A 312 -1.69 -1.86 30.28
CA GLY A 312 -2.32 -2.96 30.99
C GLY A 312 -3.28 -3.82 30.12
N HIS A 313 -3.54 -3.41 28.87
CA HIS A 313 -4.33 -4.17 27.90
C HIS A 313 -3.45 -4.66 26.73
N ASP A 314 -3.80 -5.85 26.20
CA ASP A 314 -3.11 -6.47 25.06
C ASP A 314 -4.00 -6.43 23.82
N ALA A 315 -3.56 -5.70 22.78
CA ALA A 315 -4.28 -5.56 21.53
C ALA A 315 -4.49 -6.89 20.79
N ASP A 316 -3.59 -7.87 20.97
CA ASP A 316 -3.73 -9.18 20.34
C ASP A 316 -4.82 -10.01 21.03
N GLN A 317 -5.00 -9.88 22.33
CA GLN A 317 -6.13 -10.49 23.06
C GLN A 317 -7.47 -9.87 22.65
N VAL A 318 -7.53 -8.54 22.50
CA VAL A 318 -8.73 -7.83 21.98
C VAL A 318 -9.09 -8.37 20.59
N ARG A 319 -8.11 -8.48 19.70
CA ARG A 319 -8.32 -9.00 18.33
C ARG A 319 -8.78 -10.47 18.32
N ALA A 320 -8.19 -11.30 19.16
CA ALA A 320 -8.56 -12.70 19.28
C ALA A 320 -10.02 -12.86 19.76
N LEU A 321 -10.43 -12.06 20.74
CA LEU A 321 -11.80 -12.05 21.25
C LEU A 321 -12.80 -11.58 20.16
N ILE A 322 -12.45 -10.54 19.40
CA ILE A 322 -13.28 -10.03 18.31
C ILE A 322 -13.45 -11.07 17.20
N LEU A 323 -12.37 -11.78 16.84
CA LEU A 323 -12.42 -12.85 15.86
C LEU A 323 -13.30 -14.01 16.33
N ASP A 324 -13.13 -14.43 17.57
CA ASP A 324 -13.88 -15.57 18.15
C ASP A 324 -15.38 -15.27 18.28
N ARG A 325 -15.75 -14.09 18.77
CA ARG A 325 -17.15 -13.75 19.06
C ARG A 325 -17.93 -13.21 17.86
N TYR A 326 -17.26 -12.47 16.99
CA TYR A 326 -17.94 -11.68 15.94
C TYR A 326 -17.50 -12.04 14.52
N ASP A 327 -16.65 -13.07 14.36
CA ASP A 327 -16.09 -13.47 13.06
C ASP A 327 -15.50 -12.28 12.28
N MET A 328 -14.75 -11.41 12.99
CA MET A 328 -14.14 -10.23 12.40
C MET A 328 -12.62 -10.21 12.62
N SER A 329 -11.86 -10.10 11.54
CA SER A 329 -10.42 -9.94 11.56
C SER A 329 -10.00 -8.47 11.59
N LEU A 330 -9.16 -8.10 12.56
CA LEU A 330 -8.46 -6.81 12.62
C LEU A 330 -6.95 -7.00 12.42
N GLY A 331 -6.27 -5.99 11.87
CA GLY A 331 -4.82 -6.01 11.70
C GLY A 331 -4.08 -6.06 13.05
N ALA A 332 -3.05 -6.90 13.18
CA ALA A 332 -2.17 -6.90 14.34
C ALA A 332 -1.26 -5.66 14.37
N GLY A 333 -0.83 -5.22 15.52
CA GLY A 333 0.35 -4.39 15.66
C GLY A 333 1.58 -5.14 15.13
N LEU A 334 2.50 -4.44 14.46
CA LEU A 334 3.70 -5.04 13.88
C LEU A 334 4.96 -4.46 14.52
N GLY A 335 5.99 -5.28 14.68
CA GLY A 335 7.28 -4.85 15.22
C GLY A 335 7.13 -4.15 16.58
N ARG A 336 7.48 -2.87 16.70
CA ARG A 336 7.39 -2.08 17.94
C ARG A 336 5.97 -1.90 18.48
N LEU A 337 4.94 -2.15 17.66
CA LEU A 337 3.52 -2.00 18.01
C LEU A 337 2.84 -3.33 18.35
N ALA A 338 3.56 -4.46 18.32
CA ALA A 338 3.02 -5.77 18.66
C ALA A 338 2.46 -5.79 20.10
N GLY A 339 1.24 -6.29 20.28
CA GLY A 339 0.51 -6.30 21.56
C GLY A 339 0.03 -4.91 22.04
N ARG A 340 0.54 -3.80 21.47
CA ARG A 340 0.23 -2.44 21.89
C ARG A 340 -0.81 -1.75 21.02
N ALA A 341 -0.95 -2.19 19.79
CA ALA A 341 -1.88 -1.61 18.83
C ALA A 341 -2.59 -2.68 18.01
N PHE A 342 -3.79 -2.35 17.55
CA PHE A 342 -4.44 -3.05 16.45
C PHE A 342 -4.72 -2.06 15.30
N ARG A 343 -5.02 -2.60 14.10
CA ARG A 343 -5.27 -1.77 12.93
C ARG A 343 -6.64 -2.07 12.34
N ILE A 344 -7.38 -1.01 12.05
CA ILE A 344 -8.64 -1.06 11.31
C ILE A 344 -8.33 -0.68 9.87
N GLY A 345 -8.47 -1.64 8.92
CA GLY A 345 -8.36 -1.35 7.50
C GLY A 345 -9.67 -0.75 6.98
N HIS A 346 -9.58 0.25 6.13
CA HIS A 346 -10.75 0.86 5.47
C HIS A 346 -10.44 1.18 4.01
N LEU A 347 -9.79 0.23 3.31
CA LEU A 347 -9.41 0.34 1.90
C LEU A 347 -10.07 -0.76 1.05
N GLY A 348 -10.14 -0.52 -0.24
CA GLY A 348 -10.69 -1.43 -1.25
C GLY A 348 -12.21 -1.29 -1.39
N ASP A 349 -12.89 -2.42 -1.59
CA ASP A 349 -14.35 -2.47 -1.76
C ASP A 349 -15.05 -2.42 -0.40
N LEU A 350 -15.23 -1.21 0.09
CA LEU A 350 -15.85 -0.93 1.38
C LEU A 350 -16.89 0.18 1.23
N ASN A 351 -18.10 -0.02 1.76
CA ASN A 351 -19.15 0.99 1.81
C ASN A 351 -19.43 1.43 3.27
N ASP A 352 -20.30 2.44 3.41
CA ASP A 352 -20.64 3.03 4.69
C ASP A 352 -21.24 2.01 5.68
N LEU A 353 -22.11 1.12 5.20
CA LEU A 353 -22.76 0.12 6.06
C LEU A 353 -21.78 -0.96 6.53
N THR A 354 -20.89 -1.40 5.65
CA THR A 354 -19.83 -2.36 6.02
C THR A 354 -18.89 -1.77 7.06
N LEU A 355 -18.49 -0.51 6.87
CA LEU A 355 -17.65 0.18 7.85
C LEU A 355 -18.36 0.40 9.18
N ALA A 356 -19.64 0.84 9.17
CA ALA A 356 -20.43 1.01 10.38
C ALA A 356 -20.55 -0.31 11.16
N GLY A 357 -20.85 -1.43 10.46
CA GLY A 357 -20.88 -2.76 11.06
C GLY A 357 -19.56 -3.18 11.67
N ALA A 358 -18.42 -2.92 10.98
CA ALA A 358 -17.10 -3.19 11.50
C ALA A 358 -16.79 -2.36 12.77
N LEU A 359 -17.12 -1.07 12.77
CA LEU A 359 -16.90 -0.20 13.94
C LEU A 359 -17.79 -0.63 15.13
N CYS A 360 -19.04 -1.08 14.88
CA CYS A 360 -19.87 -1.70 15.93
C CYS A 360 -19.18 -2.92 16.54
N GLY A 361 -18.66 -3.82 15.72
CA GLY A 361 -17.96 -5.01 16.19
C GLY A 361 -16.68 -4.66 16.97
N VAL A 362 -15.96 -3.60 16.59
CA VAL A 362 -14.80 -3.11 17.37
C VAL A 362 -15.23 -2.57 18.72
N GLU A 363 -16.25 -1.71 18.79
CA GLU A 363 -16.77 -1.15 20.05
C GLU A 363 -17.23 -2.25 21.01
N MET A 364 -18.05 -3.20 20.51
CA MET A 364 -18.49 -4.38 21.27
C MET A 364 -17.32 -5.24 21.77
N GLY A 365 -16.29 -5.39 20.94
CA GLY A 365 -15.11 -6.19 21.28
C GLY A 365 -14.21 -5.53 22.31
N LEU A 366 -14.02 -4.22 22.24
CA LEU A 366 -13.29 -3.44 23.23
C LEU A 366 -13.96 -3.51 24.61
N ASP A 367 -15.29 -3.32 24.66
CA ASP A 367 -16.09 -3.44 25.89
C ASP A 367 -15.99 -4.88 26.47
N ALA A 368 -16.20 -5.89 25.65
CA ALA A 368 -16.14 -7.30 26.07
C ALA A 368 -14.73 -7.74 26.54
N ALA A 369 -13.66 -7.07 26.05
CA ALA A 369 -12.29 -7.30 26.51
C ALA A 369 -11.94 -6.47 27.75
N GLY A 370 -12.87 -5.69 28.28
CA GLY A 370 -12.67 -4.82 29.47
C GLY A 370 -11.72 -3.66 29.19
N VAL A 371 -11.52 -3.26 27.93
CA VAL A 371 -10.76 -2.04 27.61
C VAL A 371 -11.60 -0.83 28.08
N PRO A 372 -11.03 0.10 28.84
CA PRO A 372 -11.79 1.27 29.32
C PRO A 372 -12.05 2.23 28.14
N ILE A 373 -13.26 2.15 27.58
CA ILE A 373 -13.71 3.01 26.50
C ILE A 373 -14.92 3.85 26.92
N THR A 374 -15.08 5.00 26.24
CA THR A 374 -16.31 5.78 26.29
C THR A 374 -17.26 5.27 25.22
N CYS A 375 -18.51 4.95 25.55
CA CYS A 375 -19.53 4.60 24.57
C CYS A 375 -19.86 5.78 23.65
N GLY A 376 -20.15 5.48 22.38
CA GLY A 376 -20.60 6.52 21.42
C GLY A 376 -19.61 6.80 20.28
N GLY A 377 -18.51 6.06 20.20
CA GLY A 377 -17.57 6.18 19.09
C GLY A 377 -18.22 5.84 17.75
N VAL A 378 -19.06 4.79 17.70
CA VAL A 378 -19.85 4.45 16.51
C VAL A 378 -20.79 5.61 16.12
N THR A 379 -21.48 6.22 17.08
CA THR A 379 -22.35 7.38 16.83
C THR A 379 -21.57 8.55 16.20
N ALA A 380 -20.35 8.81 16.71
CA ALA A 380 -19.47 9.84 16.15
C ALA A 380 -19.04 9.54 14.71
N ALA A 381 -18.81 8.25 14.38
CA ALA A 381 -18.52 7.82 13.01
C ALA A 381 -19.73 7.99 12.08
N LEU A 382 -20.92 7.59 12.51
CA LEU A 382 -22.16 7.68 11.73
C LEU A 382 -22.49 9.13 11.33
N ALA A 383 -22.17 10.11 12.19
CA ALA A 383 -22.32 11.52 11.84
C ALA A 383 -21.43 11.97 10.66
N CYS A 384 -20.40 11.18 10.30
CA CYS A 384 -19.51 11.44 9.17
C CYS A 384 -19.88 10.60 7.92
N LEU A 385 -20.56 9.46 8.08
CA LEU A 385 -20.86 8.52 7.00
C LEU A 385 -22.12 8.88 6.21
N GLY A 386 -23.05 9.63 6.78
CA GLY A 386 -24.27 10.06 6.07
C GLY A 386 -23.94 10.88 4.81
N PRO A 387 -24.83 10.89 3.80
CA PRO A 387 -24.67 11.81 2.68
C PRO A 387 -24.64 13.25 3.25
N PRO A 388 -23.84 14.16 2.63
CA PRO A 388 -23.87 15.56 3.06
C PRO A 388 -25.32 16.05 3.02
N VAL A 389 -25.80 16.62 4.14
CA VAL A 389 -27.12 17.26 4.21
C VAL A 389 -27.13 18.32 3.11
N ARG A 390 -28.00 18.14 2.12
CA ARG A 390 -28.17 19.06 0.98
C ARG A 390 -28.71 20.40 1.46
#